data_372ca2b3cd3bb67883af2790ca9c787c
#
_entry.id   372ca2b3cd3bb67883af2790ca9c787c
#
_cell.length_a   1.000
_cell.length_b   1.000
_cell.length_c   1.000
_cell.angle_alpha   90.00
_cell.angle_beta   90.00
_cell.angle_gamma   90.00
#
_symmetry.space_group_name_H-M   'P 1'
#
loop_
_entity.id
_entity.type
_entity.pdbx_description
1 polymer ?
#
loop_
_entity_poly.entity_id
_entity_poly.type
_entity_poly.pdbx_seq_one_letter_code
_entity_poly.pdbx_strand_id
1 'polypeptide(L)'
;MEDSSEGESPLGPSSAQPSVRAGIIRIEHAVITKAQPRVSWQIFTDWKRWSRISNRYQEIQWYGRPWSPGSRMRVELLRPFEVTVDRVITACVPGKSLAWINHVIGYTMEQWVFFQPVAGGGTRIFTWLEFTGPQATIDGRSVQEFIEEYINEWYEAFRLECDRAVMDNRLS
;
A
#
# COMPACT_ATOMS: atom_id res chain seq x y z
N MET A 1 44.77 49.06 0.19
CA MET A 1 44.70 47.79 0.92
C MET A 1 43.21 47.55 1.20
N GLU A 2 42.57 46.86 0.29
CA GLU A 2 41.14 46.55 0.35
C GLU A 2 41.00 45.09 0.76
N ASP A 3 40.37 44.90 1.86
CA ASP A 3 40.06 43.59 2.41
C ASP A 3 38.61 43.22 2.03
N SER A 4 38.47 42.29 1.11
CA SER A 4 37.17 41.80 0.64
C SER A 4 36.84 40.50 1.38
N SER A 5 36.06 40.58 2.42
CA SER A 5 35.48 39.41 3.07
C SER A 5 34.24 38.98 2.34
N GLU A 6 34.36 37.89 1.56
CA GLU A 6 33.22 37.20 0.99
C GLU A 6 32.48 36.39 2.06
N GLY A 7 31.25 36.78 2.33
CA GLY A 7 30.35 36.06 3.23
C GLY A 7 29.76 34.85 2.55
N GLU A 8 30.12 33.65 2.98
CA GLU A 8 29.44 32.42 2.65
C GLU A 8 28.05 32.39 3.28
N SER A 9 27.02 32.37 2.42
CA SER A 9 25.66 32.10 2.84
C SER A 9 25.48 30.60 3.13
N PRO A 10 24.89 30.20 4.28
CA PRO A 10 24.63 28.81 4.56
C PRO A 10 23.47 28.32 3.68
N LEU A 11 23.76 27.31 2.89
CA LEU A 11 22.73 26.53 2.15
C LEU A 11 21.78 25.91 3.13
N GLY A 12 20.54 26.41 3.16
CA GLY A 12 19.45 25.82 3.91
C GLY A 12 19.12 24.42 3.40
N PRO A 13 18.49 23.56 4.24
CA PRO A 13 18.15 22.22 3.86
C PRO A 13 17.20 22.24 2.66
N SER A 14 17.65 21.69 1.55
CA SER A 14 16.85 21.44 0.36
C SER A 14 15.73 20.49 0.75
N SER A 15 14.52 21.01 0.88
CA SER A 15 13.30 20.19 0.93
C SER A 15 13.18 19.50 -0.43
N ALA A 16 13.57 18.24 -0.48
CA ALA A 16 13.38 17.41 -1.66
C ALA A 16 11.89 17.33 -1.94
N GLN A 17 11.39 18.15 -2.84
CA GLN A 17 10.06 17.98 -3.40
C GLN A 17 10.04 16.65 -4.16
N PRO A 18 9.00 15.81 -3.99
CA PRO A 18 8.87 14.61 -4.77
C PRO A 18 8.86 15.00 -6.25
N SER A 19 9.83 14.48 -6.99
CA SER A 19 9.92 14.71 -8.42
C SER A 19 8.76 14.01 -9.10
N VAL A 20 7.71 14.73 -9.40
CA VAL A 20 6.60 14.24 -10.23
C VAL A 20 7.15 14.05 -11.64
N ARG A 21 7.51 12.83 -12.01
CA ARG A 21 7.70 12.50 -13.41
C ARG A 21 6.34 12.66 -14.09
N ALA A 22 6.30 13.44 -15.17
CA ALA A 22 5.07 13.69 -15.91
C ALA A 22 4.35 12.37 -16.22
N GLY A 23 3.13 12.20 -15.71
CA GLY A 23 2.27 11.04 -15.93
C GLY A 23 2.37 9.89 -14.91
N ILE A 24 3.26 9.95 -13.92
CA ILE A 24 3.35 8.93 -12.84
C ILE A 24 3.01 9.59 -11.52
N ILE A 25 2.03 9.05 -10.81
CA ILE A 25 1.68 9.46 -9.45
C ILE A 25 2.12 8.35 -8.49
N ARG A 26 2.88 8.72 -7.45
CA ARG A 26 3.32 7.81 -6.40
C ARG A 26 2.65 8.17 -5.08
N ILE A 27 2.07 7.16 -4.44
CA ILE A 27 1.47 7.23 -3.12
C ILE A 27 2.24 6.30 -2.20
N GLU A 28 2.58 6.78 -1.02
CA GLU A 28 3.24 5.99 0.02
C GLU A 28 2.42 6.03 1.30
N HIS A 29 2.36 4.90 2.00
CA HIS A 29 1.67 4.79 3.26
C HIS A 29 2.38 3.80 4.18
N ALA A 30 2.30 4.01 5.49
CA ALA A 30 2.84 3.09 6.47
C ALA A 30 1.98 3.04 7.72
N VAL A 31 1.82 1.85 8.27
CA VAL A 31 1.24 1.62 9.59
C VAL A 31 2.18 0.77 10.44
N ILE A 32 2.08 0.90 11.75
CA ILE A 32 2.83 0.08 12.70
C ILE A 32 1.84 -0.71 13.56
N THR A 33 2.02 -2.03 13.60
CA THR A 33 1.25 -2.95 14.44
C THR A 33 2.14 -3.60 15.50
N LYS A 34 1.52 -4.04 16.59
CA LYS A 34 2.16 -4.82 17.65
C LYS A 34 2.43 -6.28 17.22
N ALA A 35 1.79 -6.74 16.15
CA ALA A 35 2.00 -8.09 15.64
C ALA A 35 3.39 -8.23 15.00
N GLN A 36 4.03 -9.38 15.23
CA GLN A 36 5.31 -9.69 14.59
C GLN A 36 5.15 -9.84 13.06
N PRO A 37 6.22 -9.66 12.26
CA PRO A 37 6.16 -9.75 10.81
C PRO A 37 5.51 -11.01 10.27
N ARG A 38 5.79 -12.16 10.90
CA ARG A 38 5.17 -13.44 10.53
C ARG A 38 3.64 -13.42 10.68
N VAL A 39 3.16 -12.87 11.79
CA VAL A 39 1.71 -12.81 12.08
C VAL A 39 1.02 -11.84 11.11
N SER A 40 1.61 -10.65 10.95
CA SER A 40 1.10 -9.64 9.99
C SER A 40 1.06 -10.19 8.57
N TRP A 41 2.11 -10.90 8.15
CA TRP A 41 2.16 -11.58 6.86
C TRP A 41 1.05 -12.62 6.70
N GLN A 42 0.84 -13.48 7.70
CA GLN A 42 -0.20 -14.52 7.67
C GLN A 42 -1.60 -13.92 7.56
N ILE A 43 -1.88 -12.83 8.30
CA ILE A 43 -3.17 -12.14 8.24
C ILE A 43 -3.34 -11.48 6.87
N PHE A 44 -2.30 -10.84 6.33
CA PHE A 44 -2.36 -10.19 5.02
C PHE A 44 -2.59 -11.19 3.89
N THR A 45 -1.90 -12.32 3.92
CA THR A 45 -1.98 -13.32 2.85
C THR A 45 -3.19 -14.24 2.98
N ASP A 46 -3.90 -14.21 4.10
CA ASP A 46 -5.22 -14.84 4.25
C ASP A 46 -6.30 -13.95 3.60
N TRP A 47 -6.31 -13.94 2.26
CA TRP A 47 -7.24 -13.12 1.46
C TRP A 47 -8.72 -13.35 1.79
N LYS A 48 -9.09 -14.50 2.37
CA LYS A 48 -10.45 -14.80 2.82
C LYS A 48 -10.89 -13.92 3.98
N ARG A 49 -9.95 -13.32 4.70
CA ARG A 49 -10.23 -12.36 5.77
C ARG A 49 -10.50 -10.95 5.26
N TRP A 50 -10.13 -10.63 4.04
CA TRP A 50 -10.19 -9.25 3.54
C TRP A 50 -11.59 -8.65 3.57
N SER A 51 -12.62 -9.44 3.24
CA SER A 51 -14.02 -9.00 3.32
C SER A 51 -14.49 -8.73 4.78
N ARG A 52 -13.83 -9.32 5.77
CA ARG A 52 -14.08 -9.07 7.20
C ARG A 52 -13.28 -7.89 7.72
N ILE A 53 -12.10 -7.66 7.18
CA ILE A 53 -11.23 -6.53 7.53
C ILE A 53 -11.82 -5.24 6.96
N SER A 54 -12.33 -5.29 5.73
CA SER A 54 -12.91 -4.14 5.06
C SER A 54 -14.17 -4.53 4.27
N ASN A 55 -15.24 -3.80 4.46
CA ASN A 55 -16.49 -3.98 3.72
C ASN A 55 -16.44 -3.46 2.26
N ARG A 56 -15.25 -3.13 1.76
CA ARG A 56 -15.03 -2.72 0.38
C ARG A 56 -15.00 -3.90 -0.59
N TYR A 57 -14.70 -5.11 -0.09
CA TYR A 57 -14.56 -6.30 -0.91
C TYR A 57 -15.87 -7.08 -0.96
N GLN A 58 -16.33 -7.40 -2.17
CA GLN A 58 -17.46 -8.29 -2.41
C GLN A 58 -16.97 -9.71 -2.66
N GLU A 59 -16.11 -9.89 -3.64
CA GLU A 59 -15.61 -11.19 -4.03
C GLU A 59 -14.11 -11.12 -4.38
N ILE A 60 -13.40 -12.22 -4.08
CA ILE A 60 -12.00 -12.38 -4.45
C ILE A 60 -11.84 -13.77 -5.04
N GLN A 61 -11.38 -13.83 -6.29
CA GLN A 61 -11.12 -15.08 -7.02
C GLN A 61 -9.66 -15.17 -7.41
N TRP A 62 -9.08 -16.37 -7.32
CA TRP A 62 -7.73 -16.64 -7.75
C TRP A 62 -7.69 -17.51 -9.01
N TYR A 63 -6.78 -17.14 -9.90
CA TYR A 63 -6.40 -17.92 -11.07
C TYR A 63 -4.92 -18.27 -10.94
N GLY A 64 -4.64 -19.54 -10.64
CA GLY A 64 -3.33 -20.03 -10.23
C GLY A 64 -3.16 -20.12 -8.71
N ARG A 65 -1.94 -20.44 -8.28
CA ARG A 65 -1.62 -20.57 -6.86
C ARG A 65 -1.60 -19.18 -6.21
N PRO A 66 -2.37 -18.93 -5.15
CA PRO A 66 -2.37 -17.65 -4.46
C PRO A 66 -0.96 -17.17 -4.11
N TRP A 67 -0.72 -15.88 -4.34
CA TRP A 67 0.52 -15.16 -4.06
C TRP A 67 1.76 -15.63 -4.84
N SER A 68 1.65 -16.55 -5.77
CA SER A 68 2.76 -16.93 -6.63
C SER A 68 2.95 -15.92 -7.76
N PRO A 69 4.19 -15.51 -8.09
CA PRO A 69 4.42 -14.67 -9.27
C PRO A 69 3.78 -15.25 -10.52
N GLY A 70 3.10 -14.42 -11.31
CA GLY A 70 2.31 -14.79 -12.47
C GLY A 70 0.87 -15.22 -12.17
N SER A 71 0.50 -15.50 -10.92
CA SER A 71 -0.91 -15.74 -10.57
C SER A 71 -1.72 -14.46 -10.65
N ARG A 72 -3.01 -14.61 -10.92
CA ARG A 72 -3.95 -13.49 -11.03
C ARG A 72 -5.01 -13.57 -9.94
N MET A 73 -5.26 -12.45 -9.28
CA MET A 73 -6.33 -12.27 -8.33
C MET A 73 -7.34 -11.28 -8.90
N ARG A 74 -8.57 -11.72 -9.09
CA ARG A 74 -9.69 -10.84 -9.43
C ARG A 74 -10.35 -10.39 -8.14
N VAL A 75 -10.53 -9.09 -8.00
CA VAL A 75 -11.13 -8.47 -6.81
C VAL A 75 -12.32 -7.63 -7.25
N GLU A 76 -13.48 -7.91 -6.68
CA GLU A 76 -14.67 -7.07 -6.84
C GLU A 76 -14.77 -6.12 -5.65
N LEU A 77 -14.70 -4.82 -5.92
CA LEU A 77 -14.82 -3.77 -4.94
C LEU A 77 -16.20 -3.12 -5.05
N LEU A 78 -16.82 -2.88 -3.89
CA LEU A 78 -18.11 -2.19 -3.79
C LEU A 78 -17.95 -0.67 -3.63
N ARG A 79 -16.85 -0.24 -3.07
CA ARG A 79 -16.61 1.18 -2.74
C ARG A 79 -15.18 1.60 -3.02
N PRO A 80 -14.95 2.85 -3.44
CA PRO A 80 -15.89 3.98 -3.51
C PRO A 80 -16.96 3.85 -4.61
N PHE A 81 -16.77 2.96 -5.56
CA PHE A 81 -17.70 2.58 -6.62
C PHE A 81 -17.47 1.10 -6.97
N GLU A 82 -18.48 0.47 -7.54
CA GLU A 82 -18.37 -0.92 -7.98
C GLU A 82 -17.36 -1.02 -9.12
N VAL A 83 -16.30 -1.80 -8.90
CA VAL A 83 -15.25 -2.02 -9.89
C VAL A 83 -14.61 -3.40 -9.71
N THR A 84 -14.34 -4.05 -10.83
CA THR A 84 -13.53 -5.26 -10.86
C THR A 84 -12.08 -4.90 -11.15
N VAL A 85 -11.18 -5.34 -10.30
CA VAL A 85 -9.74 -5.14 -10.42
C VAL A 85 -9.05 -6.47 -10.63
N ASP A 86 -8.33 -6.62 -11.73
CA ASP A 86 -7.44 -7.75 -11.94
C ASP A 86 -6.04 -7.39 -11.45
N ARG A 87 -5.52 -8.20 -10.52
CA ARG A 87 -4.16 -8.07 -9.96
C ARG A 87 -3.30 -9.23 -10.43
N VAL A 88 -2.16 -8.92 -11.02
CA VAL A 88 -1.14 -9.92 -11.38
C VAL A 88 -0.01 -9.82 -10.38
N ILE A 89 0.27 -10.91 -9.65
CA ILE A 89 1.38 -10.96 -8.71
C ILE A 89 2.69 -10.94 -9.47
N THR A 90 3.56 -9.99 -9.18
CA THR A 90 4.86 -9.80 -9.83
C THR A 90 6.02 -10.27 -8.96
N ALA A 91 5.88 -10.17 -7.63
CA ALA A 91 6.88 -10.65 -6.69
C ALA A 91 6.24 -11.13 -5.39
N CYS A 92 6.85 -12.13 -4.76
CA CYS A 92 6.48 -12.62 -3.43
C CYS A 92 7.72 -13.17 -2.73
N VAL A 93 8.12 -12.51 -1.65
CA VAL A 93 9.13 -13.00 -0.72
C VAL A 93 8.43 -13.26 0.62
N PRO A 94 8.14 -14.52 0.96
CA PRO A 94 7.36 -14.87 2.14
C PRO A 94 7.86 -14.21 3.42
N GLY A 95 6.94 -13.57 4.14
CA GLY A 95 7.22 -12.86 5.39
C GLY A 95 7.90 -11.50 5.23
N LYS A 96 8.23 -11.08 4.00
CA LYS A 96 8.99 -9.84 3.75
C LYS A 96 8.30 -8.87 2.82
N SER A 97 7.89 -9.32 1.64
CA SER A 97 7.30 -8.41 0.65
C SER A 97 6.43 -9.11 -0.39
N LEU A 98 5.51 -8.33 -0.93
CA LEU A 98 4.62 -8.68 -2.02
C LEU A 98 4.59 -7.54 -3.03
N ALA A 99 4.43 -7.89 -4.31
CA ALA A 99 4.17 -6.91 -5.36
C ALA A 99 3.16 -7.44 -6.37
N TRP A 100 2.39 -6.52 -6.92
CA TRP A 100 1.44 -6.81 -8.00
C TRP A 100 1.22 -5.59 -8.88
N ILE A 101 0.72 -5.87 -10.09
CA ILE A 101 0.21 -4.88 -11.00
C ILE A 101 -1.31 -5.00 -11.06
N ASN A 102 -2.00 -3.89 -10.87
CA ASN A 102 -3.43 -3.78 -11.09
C ASN A 102 -3.69 -3.22 -12.49
N HIS A 103 -4.63 -3.84 -13.18
CA HIS A 103 -5.22 -3.30 -14.39
C HIS A 103 -6.66 -2.87 -14.08
N VAL A 104 -6.91 -1.57 -14.11
CA VAL A 104 -8.23 -0.97 -13.96
C VAL A 104 -8.48 -0.12 -15.20
N ILE A 105 -9.73 0.06 -15.62
CA ILE A 105 -10.08 0.79 -16.84
C ILE A 105 -9.29 2.10 -16.96
N GLY A 106 -8.41 2.17 -17.95
CA GLY A 106 -7.58 3.35 -18.25
C GLY A 106 -6.35 3.55 -17.35
N TYR A 107 -6.12 2.68 -16.35
CA TYR A 107 -4.99 2.81 -15.42
C TYR A 107 -4.21 1.51 -15.30
N THR A 108 -2.90 1.66 -15.17
CA THR A 108 -2.01 0.60 -14.70
C THR A 108 -1.39 1.07 -13.39
N MET A 109 -1.41 0.21 -12.39
CA MET A 109 -0.96 0.54 -11.06
C MET A 109 -0.05 -0.57 -10.55
N GLU A 110 1.19 -0.25 -10.25
CA GLU A 110 2.10 -1.15 -9.54
C GLU A 110 2.06 -0.85 -8.05
N GLN A 111 1.98 -1.90 -7.23
CA GLN A 111 2.00 -1.75 -5.78
C GLN A 111 2.97 -2.75 -5.16
N TRP A 112 3.72 -2.27 -4.16
CA TRP A 112 4.57 -3.04 -3.29
C TRP A 112 4.11 -2.92 -1.84
N VAL A 113 4.25 -4.02 -1.09
CA VAL A 113 3.98 -4.08 0.35
C VAL A 113 5.16 -4.76 1.04
N PHE A 114 5.67 -4.13 2.10
CA PHE A 114 6.82 -4.60 2.87
C PHE A 114 6.43 -4.79 4.33
N PHE A 115 6.91 -5.88 4.92
CA PHE A 115 6.72 -6.23 6.33
C PHE A 115 8.06 -6.14 7.04
N GLN A 116 8.30 -5.04 7.73
CA GLN A 116 9.59 -4.69 8.32
C GLN A 116 9.50 -4.81 9.84
N PRO A 117 10.40 -5.58 10.49
CA PRO A 117 10.44 -5.60 11.95
C PRO A 117 10.79 -4.21 12.49
N VAL A 118 10.20 -3.85 13.64
CA VAL A 118 10.55 -2.62 14.35
C VAL A 118 11.23 -2.91 15.67
N ALA A 119 12.07 -1.99 16.14
CA ALA A 119 12.70 -2.10 17.44
C ALA A 119 11.64 -2.21 18.55
N GLY A 120 11.85 -3.09 19.52
CA GLY A 120 10.88 -3.35 20.60
C GLY A 120 9.78 -4.34 20.25
N GLY A 121 9.78 -4.89 19.04
CA GLY A 121 8.79 -5.84 18.53
C GLY A 121 7.69 -5.17 17.73
N GLY A 122 6.99 -5.97 16.94
CA GLY A 122 5.96 -5.47 16.01
C GLY A 122 6.46 -5.36 14.58
N THR A 123 5.61 -4.79 13.73
CA THR A 123 5.86 -4.69 12.29
C THR A 123 5.48 -3.31 11.77
N ARG A 124 6.38 -2.71 11.02
CA ARG A 124 6.05 -1.61 10.12
C ARG A 124 5.61 -2.22 8.78
N ILE A 125 4.36 -1.99 8.42
CA ILE A 125 3.84 -2.38 7.12
C ILE A 125 3.91 -1.12 6.27
N PHE A 126 4.79 -1.14 5.27
CA PHE A 126 5.00 -0.04 4.35
C PHE A 126 4.52 -0.44 2.97
N THR A 127 3.77 0.42 2.33
CA THR A 127 3.35 0.25 0.94
C THR A 127 3.66 1.50 0.14
N TRP A 128 4.02 1.28 -1.11
CA TRP A 128 3.95 2.31 -2.11
C TRP A 128 3.24 1.79 -3.35
N LEU A 129 2.60 2.67 -4.05
CA LEU A 129 2.03 2.39 -5.35
C LEU A 129 2.34 3.53 -6.32
N GLU A 130 2.56 3.14 -7.56
CA GLU A 130 2.71 4.06 -8.69
C GLU A 130 1.63 3.76 -9.71
N PHE A 131 0.95 4.78 -10.18
CA PHE A 131 -0.05 4.60 -11.23
C PHE A 131 0.13 5.59 -12.36
N THR A 132 -0.19 5.12 -13.56
CA THR A 132 -0.17 5.86 -14.81
C THR A 132 -1.54 5.75 -15.46
N GLY A 133 -1.97 6.83 -16.08
CA GLY A 133 -3.24 6.88 -16.78
C GLY A 133 -3.72 8.31 -16.97
N PRO A 134 -4.83 8.49 -17.68
CA PRO A 134 -5.42 9.81 -17.84
C PRO A 134 -5.84 10.33 -16.47
N GLN A 135 -5.65 11.62 -16.23
CA GLN A 135 -6.22 12.26 -15.05
C GLN A 135 -7.74 12.26 -15.20
N ALA A 136 -8.40 11.38 -14.46
CA ALA A 136 -9.85 11.30 -14.43
C ALA A 136 -10.37 11.82 -13.09
N THR A 137 -11.53 12.43 -13.14
CA THR A 137 -12.31 12.76 -11.96
C THR A 137 -13.55 11.87 -11.92
N ILE A 138 -13.90 11.41 -10.72
CA ILE A 138 -15.13 10.68 -10.45
C ILE A 138 -15.88 11.51 -9.41
N ASP A 139 -17.08 11.96 -9.74
CA ASP A 139 -17.91 12.85 -8.90
C ASP A 139 -17.16 14.11 -8.40
N GLY A 140 -16.32 14.69 -9.28
CA GLY A 140 -15.53 15.89 -8.98
C GLY A 140 -14.27 15.68 -8.15
N ARG A 141 -13.97 14.45 -7.77
CA ARG A 141 -12.74 14.08 -7.05
C ARG A 141 -11.74 13.41 -8.00
N SER A 142 -10.48 13.63 -7.78
CA SER A 142 -9.43 12.95 -8.54
C SER A 142 -9.36 11.46 -8.18
N VAL A 143 -8.96 10.62 -9.14
CA VAL A 143 -8.70 9.19 -8.87
C VAL A 143 -7.63 9.01 -7.80
N GLN A 144 -6.66 9.91 -7.72
CA GLN A 144 -5.65 9.91 -6.67
C GLN A 144 -6.28 9.99 -5.28
N GLU A 145 -7.20 10.93 -5.03
CA GLU A 145 -7.88 11.08 -3.74
C GLU A 145 -8.63 9.82 -3.32
N PHE A 146 -9.30 9.14 -4.27
CA PHE A 146 -9.94 7.86 -4.00
C PHE A 146 -8.95 6.75 -3.62
N ILE A 147 -7.82 6.70 -4.31
CA ILE A 147 -6.79 5.69 -4.01
C ILE A 147 -6.15 5.96 -2.65
N GLU A 148 -5.85 7.21 -2.32
CA GLU A 148 -5.30 7.60 -1.01
C GLU A 148 -6.27 7.24 0.12
N GLU A 149 -7.55 7.57 -0.03
CA GLU A 149 -8.59 7.21 0.95
C GLU A 149 -8.67 5.69 1.12
N TYR A 150 -8.71 4.94 0.01
CA TYR A 150 -8.75 3.48 0.05
C TYR A 150 -7.54 2.88 0.77
N ILE A 151 -6.33 3.35 0.45
CA ILE A 151 -5.09 2.87 1.07
C ILE A 151 -5.11 3.17 2.58
N ASN A 152 -5.43 4.39 2.98
CA ASN A 152 -5.48 4.79 4.37
C ASN A 152 -6.46 3.92 5.18
N GLU A 153 -7.70 3.78 4.72
CA GLU A 153 -8.70 2.99 5.42
C GLU A 153 -8.34 1.50 5.49
N TRP A 154 -7.86 0.93 4.37
CA TRP A 154 -7.51 -0.48 4.30
C TRP A 154 -6.37 -0.82 5.25
N TYR A 155 -5.28 -0.06 5.22
CA TYR A 155 -4.13 -0.35 6.07
C TYR A 155 -4.39 -0.09 7.54
N GLU A 156 -5.24 0.88 7.88
CA GLU A 156 -5.65 1.09 9.27
C GLU A 156 -6.54 -0.05 9.77
N ALA A 157 -7.51 -0.49 8.99
CA ALA A 157 -8.34 -1.64 9.34
C ALA A 157 -7.50 -2.93 9.49
N PHE A 158 -6.52 -3.12 8.60
CA PHE A 158 -5.57 -4.22 8.67
C PHE A 158 -4.68 -4.16 9.92
N ARG A 159 -4.18 -2.97 10.27
CA ARG A 159 -3.42 -2.76 11.51
C ARG A 159 -4.22 -3.17 12.74
N LEU A 160 -5.48 -2.75 12.83
CA LEU A 160 -6.37 -3.10 13.93
C LEU A 160 -6.60 -4.61 14.01
N GLU A 161 -6.74 -5.30 12.89
CA GLU A 161 -6.88 -6.75 12.86
C GLU A 161 -5.61 -7.45 13.35
N CYS A 162 -4.44 -6.98 12.96
CA CYS A 162 -3.17 -7.48 13.46
C CYS A 162 -3.03 -7.29 14.98
N ASP A 163 -3.38 -6.12 15.50
CA ASP A 163 -3.29 -5.82 16.93
C ASP A 163 -4.27 -6.67 17.74
N ARG A 164 -5.48 -6.93 17.21
CA ARG A 164 -6.48 -7.83 17.81
C ARG A 164 -5.94 -9.25 17.93
N ALA A 165 -5.31 -9.78 16.89
CA ALA A 165 -4.72 -11.10 16.89
C ALA A 165 -3.64 -11.30 17.98
N VAL A 166 -2.90 -10.22 18.30
CA VAL A 166 -1.93 -10.25 19.41
C VAL A 166 -2.62 -10.28 20.79
N MET A 167 -3.73 -9.56 20.93
CA MET A 167 -4.49 -9.55 22.18
C MET A 167 -5.14 -10.91 22.44
N ASP A 168 -5.77 -11.50 21.44
CA ASP A 168 -6.44 -12.81 21.56
C ASP A 168 -5.46 -13.93 21.94
N ASN A 169 -4.24 -13.92 21.37
CA ASN A 169 -3.20 -14.88 21.71
C ASN A 169 -2.58 -14.70 23.11
N ARG A 170 -2.80 -13.56 23.77
CA ARG A 170 -2.36 -13.33 25.16
C ARG A 170 -3.39 -13.78 26.19
N LEU A 171 -4.64 -13.99 25.74
CA LEU A 171 -5.75 -14.40 26.60
C LEU A 171 -6.02 -15.93 26.53
N SER A 172 -5.35 -16.63 25.60
CA SER A 172 -5.34 -18.09 25.43
C SER A 172 -4.09 -18.73 26.02
#